data_22b3409651af5bba2594f39f3b4b5328
#
_entry.id   22b3409651af5bba2594f39f3b4b5328
#
_cell.length_a   1.000
_cell.length_b   1.000
_cell.length_c   1.000
_cell.angle_alpha   90.00
_cell.angle_beta   90.00
_cell.angle_gamma   90.00
#
_symmetry.space_group_name_H-M   'P 1'
#
loop_
_entity.id
_entity.type
_entity.pdbx_description
1 polymer ?
#
loop_
_entity_poly.entity_id
_entity_poly.type
_entity_poly.pdbx_seq_one_letter_code
_entity_poly.pdbx_strand_id
1 'polypeptide(L)'
;VSHRAPRVWLDLPWQSTWYAPGGHSYLATLIADAGGDYPLRHNDQAGSLPLPLERAWQYAQTADVWIIKGGDELPPNYAALTALSHVYAQFPAVHSHRVWVCPTMQVPYYEHTPFAPTQLLREWCIMLGTLPVDATTSLRYFHPLPRH
;
A
#
# COMPACT_ATOMS: atom_id res chain seq x y z
N VAL A 1 -1.45 -2.54 -25.81
CA VAL A 1 -0.99 -2.31 -24.45
C VAL A 1 -1.70 -3.26 -23.51
N SER A 2 -0.92 -3.98 -22.75
CA SER A 2 -1.47 -4.86 -21.74
C SER A 2 -2.03 -4.04 -20.58
N HIS A 3 -3.30 -4.24 -20.29
CA HIS A 3 -3.96 -3.57 -19.17
C HIS A 3 -4.00 -4.47 -17.94
N ARG A 4 -2.81 -4.97 -17.58
CA ARG A 4 -2.68 -5.75 -16.36
C ARG A 4 -3.06 -4.91 -15.15
N ALA A 5 -3.84 -5.49 -14.25
CA ALA A 5 -4.14 -4.83 -12.98
C ALA A 5 -2.84 -4.56 -12.21
N PRO A 6 -2.67 -3.37 -11.62
CA PRO A 6 -1.46 -3.10 -10.84
C PRO A 6 -1.38 -4.00 -9.63
N ARG A 7 -0.20 -4.57 -9.41
CA ARG A 7 0.08 -5.41 -8.24
C ARG A 7 0.42 -4.55 -7.05
N VAL A 8 -0.17 -4.86 -5.91
CA VAL A 8 -0.10 -4.04 -4.70
C VAL A 8 0.60 -4.81 -3.59
N TRP A 9 1.53 -4.14 -2.91
CA TRP A 9 2.08 -4.63 -1.66
C TRP A 9 1.85 -3.60 -0.56
N LEU A 10 1.85 -4.06 0.70
CA LEU A 10 1.32 -3.27 1.81
C LEU A 10 2.26 -3.25 3.00
N ASP A 11 2.34 -2.08 3.65
CA ASP A 11 2.88 -1.84 4.98
C ASP A 11 4.38 -2.17 5.13
N LEU A 12 4.86 -2.18 6.35
CA LEU A 12 6.24 -2.50 6.72
C LEU A 12 6.22 -3.68 7.69
N PRO A 13 7.32 -4.43 7.77
CA PRO A 13 7.38 -5.53 8.73
C PRO A 13 7.51 -5.01 10.15
N TRP A 14 7.09 -5.84 11.09
CA TRP A 14 7.33 -5.65 12.50
C TRP A 14 8.38 -6.68 12.94
N GLN A 15 9.54 -6.21 13.35
CA GLN A 15 10.69 -7.07 13.65
C GLN A 15 11.01 -7.97 12.45
N SER A 16 10.99 -9.29 12.60
CA SER A 16 11.32 -10.21 11.51
C SER A 16 10.09 -10.81 10.81
N THR A 17 8.90 -10.25 11.05
CA THR A 17 7.65 -10.77 10.50
C THR A 17 6.90 -9.69 9.75
N TRP A 18 6.40 -10.03 8.57
CA TRP A 18 5.56 -9.14 7.79
C TRP A 18 4.10 -9.58 7.95
N TYR A 19 3.30 -8.73 8.58
CA TYR A 19 1.87 -9.02 8.79
C TYR A 19 1.09 -8.46 7.60
N ALA A 20 0.61 -9.35 6.74
CA ALA A 20 -0.12 -8.98 5.53
C ALA A 20 -1.60 -9.32 5.68
N PRO A 21 -2.53 -8.47 5.17
CA PRO A 21 -3.95 -8.79 5.21
C PRO A 21 -4.26 -10.08 4.46
N GLY A 22 -5.15 -10.90 5.02
CA GLY A 22 -5.61 -12.10 4.35
C GLY A 22 -6.52 -11.79 3.16
N GLY A 23 -6.81 -12.79 2.34
CA GLY A 23 -7.61 -12.63 1.13
C GLY A 23 -9.07 -12.27 1.37
N HIS A 24 -9.60 -12.59 2.56
CA HIS A 24 -10.97 -12.25 2.94
C HIS A 24 -11.04 -11.01 3.84
N SER A 25 -9.93 -10.25 3.92
CA SER A 25 -9.92 -9.01 4.68
C SER A 25 -10.65 -7.89 3.93
N TYR A 26 -11.07 -6.87 4.69
CA TYR A 26 -11.66 -5.67 4.11
C TYR A 26 -10.70 -5.00 3.11
N LEU A 27 -9.42 -4.96 3.45
CA LEU A 27 -8.42 -4.31 2.61
C LEU A 27 -8.22 -5.06 1.29
N ALA A 28 -8.23 -6.40 1.32
CA ALA A 28 -8.15 -7.19 0.08
C ALA A 28 -9.35 -6.91 -0.83
N THR A 29 -10.56 -6.81 -0.26
CA THR A 29 -11.75 -6.45 -1.02
C THR A 29 -11.64 -5.05 -1.61
N LEU A 30 -11.15 -4.10 -0.84
CA LEU A 30 -10.97 -2.72 -1.28
C LEU A 30 -9.99 -2.63 -2.46
N ILE A 31 -8.89 -3.37 -2.39
CA ILE A 31 -7.91 -3.41 -3.48
C ILE A 31 -8.55 -3.97 -4.75
N ALA A 32 -9.31 -5.05 -4.65
CA ALA A 32 -10.00 -5.63 -5.79
C ALA A 32 -11.02 -4.64 -6.39
N ASP A 33 -11.79 -3.98 -5.55
CA ASP A 33 -12.78 -2.98 -5.99
C ASP A 33 -12.11 -1.79 -6.67
N ALA A 34 -10.90 -1.44 -6.27
CA ALA A 34 -10.14 -0.36 -6.88
C ALA A 34 -9.42 -0.77 -8.17
N GLY A 35 -9.51 -2.02 -8.57
CA GLY A 35 -8.88 -2.53 -9.78
C GLY A 35 -7.47 -3.04 -9.59
N GLY A 36 -7.05 -3.31 -8.36
CA GLY A 36 -5.72 -3.82 -8.05
C GLY A 36 -5.65 -5.34 -7.99
N ASP A 37 -4.43 -5.85 -8.04
CA ASP A 37 -4.11 -7.28 -7.91
C ASP A 37 -3.34 -7.48 -6.61
N TYR A 38 -4.01 -8.05 -5.61
CA TYR A 38 -3.38 -8.34 -4.33
C TYR A 38 -2.91 -9.81 -4.32
N PRO A 39 -1.62 -10.08 -4.05
CA PRO A 39 -1.08 -11.44 -4.19
C PRO A 39 -1.70 -12.48 -3.25
N LEU A 40 -2.25 -12.06 -2.12
CA LEU A 40 -2.88 -12.98 -1.17
C LEU A 40 -4.41 -13.04 -1.31
N ARG A 41 -4.96 -12.57 -2.41
CA ARG A 41 -6.42 -12.48 -2.61
C ARG A 41 -7.15 -13.83 -2.53
N HIS A 42 -6.45 -14.93 -2.77
CA HIS A 42 -7.04 -16.28 -2.71
C HIS A 42 -6.87 -16.93 -1.34
N ASN A 43 -6.25 -16.26 -0.39
CA ASN A 43 -6.13 -16.76 0.97
C ASN A 43 -7.47 -16.67 1.69
N ASP A 44 -7.79 -17.65 2.52
CA ASP A 44 -9.12 -17.77 3.15
C ASP A 44 -9.26 -16.95 4.43
N GLN A 45 -8.20 -16.29 4.90
CA GLN A 45 -8.25 -15.61 6.19
C GLN A 45 -8.77 -14.18 6.05
N ALA A 46 -9.52 -13.74 7.07
CA ALA A 46 -9.99 -12.36 7.16
C ALA A 46 -9.02 -11.47 7.90
N GLY A 47 -8.20 -12.02 8.79
CA GLY A 47 -7.22 -11.28 9.57
C GLY A 47 -5.86 -11.21 8.91
N SER A 48 -4.86 -10.77 9.67
CA SER A 48 -3.49 -10.66 9.18
C SER A 48 -2.81 -12.02 9.15
N LEU A 49 -1.95 -12.18 8.15
CA LEU A 49 -1.12 -13.37 7.98
C LEU A 49 0.32 -13.02 8.36
N PRO A 50 0.94 -13.76 9.28
CA PRO A 50 2.37 -13.58 9.55
C PRO A 50 3.19 -14.27 8.46
N LEU A 51 4.03 -13.50 7.78
CA LEU A 51 4.91 -14.00 6.73
C LEU A 51 6.36 -13.81 7.14
N PRO A 52 7.24 -14.80 6.86
CA PRO A 52 8.68 -14.54 6.96
C PRO A 52 9.09 -13.48 5.95
N LEU A 53 10.15 -12.74 6.24
CA LEU A 53 10.58 -11.62 5.40
C LEU A 53 10.84 -12.04 3.97
N GLU A 54 11.49 -13.16 3.75
CA GLU A 54 11.83 -13.64 2.41
C GLU A 54 10.58 -13.87 1.57
N ARG A 55 9.51 -14.38 2.18
CA ARG A 55 8.25 -14.61 1.49
C ARG A 55 7.59 -13.28 1.10
N ALA A 56 7.57 -12.33 2.01
CA ALA A 56 7.03 -11.01 1.76
C ALA A 56 7.82 -10.29 0.65
N TRP A 57 9.15 -10.41 0.67
CA TRP A 57 9.99 -9.80 -0.36
C TRP A 57 9.69 -10.36 -1.74
N GLN A 58 9.37 -11.65 -1.85
CA GLN A 58 8.98 -12.25 -3.14
C GLN A 58 7.75 -11.55 -3.71
N TYR A 59 6.76 -11.27 -2.88
CA TYR A 59 5.58 -10.53 -3.34
C TYR A 59 5.91 -9.08 -3.69
N ALA A 60 6.72 -8.42 -2.87
CA ALA A 60 7.10 -7.03 -3.10
C ALA A 60 7.92 -6.87 -4.37
N GLN A 61 8.72 -7.85 -4.74
CA GLN A 61 9.53 -7.84 -5.97
C GLN A 61 8.67 -7.78 -7.24
N THR A 62 7.41 -8.18 -7.16
CA THR A 62 6.51 -8.14 -8.31
C THR A 62 5.46 -7.03 -8.19
N ALA A 63 5.47 -6.28 -7.10
CA ALA A 63 4.48 -5.23 -6.87
C ALA A 63 4.80 -3.96 -7.66
N ASP A 64 3.78 -3.38 -8.26
CA ASP A 64 3.89 -2.12 -8.99
C ASP A 64 3.74 -0.92 -8.05
N VAL A 65 2.97 -1.09 -6.97
CA VAL A 65 2.65 -0.04 -6.00
C VAL A 65 2.84 -0.59 -4.61
N TRP A 66 3.43 0.22 -3.74
CA TRP A 66 3.63 -0.12 -2.33
C TRP A 66 2.94 0.94 -1.48
N ILE A 67 2.01 0.52 -0.62
CA ILE A 67 1.20 1.44 0.18
C ILE A 67 1.42 1.12 1.65
N ILE A 68 1.88 2.11 2.41
CA ILE A 68 2.31 1.95 3.78
C ILE A 68 1.46 2.82 4.70
N LYS A 69 0.77 2.20 5.64
CA LYS A 69 0.08 2.90 6.73
C LYS A 69 0.90 2.75 8.01
N GLY A 70 0.98 3.81 8.78
CA GLY A 70 1.68 3.74 10.05
C GLY A 70 1.66 5.04 10.80
N GLY A 71 2.29 5.05 11.96
CA GLY A 71 2.43 6.21 12.81
C GLY A 71 3.81 6.84 12.69
N ASP A 72 4.46 7.03 13.84
CA ASP A 72 5.75 7.71 13.90
C ASP A 72 6.88 6.95 13.21
N GLU A 73 6.71 5.65 12.98
CA GLU A 73 7.70 4.81 12.33
C GLU A 73 7.75 5.00 10.80
N LEU A 74 6.81 5.76 10.23
CA LEU A 74 6.81 5.98 8.78
C LEU A 74 8.06 6.72 8.33
N PRO A 75 8.75 6.22 7.28
CA PRO A 75 9.89 6.94 6.73
C PRO A 75 9.42 8.27 6.11
N PRO A 76 10.18 9.36 6.30
CA PRO A 76 9.77 10.66 5.74
C PRO A 76 10.04 10.80 4.24
N ASN A 77 10.91 9.98 3.67
CA ASN A 77 11.26 10.05 2.25
C ASN A 77 11.87 8.73 1.77
N TYR A 78 12.22 8.67 0.49
CA TYR A 78 12.77 7.44 -0.10
C TYR A 78 14.14 7.06 0.50
N ALA A 79 14.97 8.04 0.81
CA ALA A 79 16.26 7.75 1.43
C ALA A 79 16.09 7.06 2.79
N ALA A 80 15.16 7.55 3.60
CA ALA A 80 14.85 6.94 4.89
C ALA A 80 14.25 5.53 4.72
N LEU A 81 13.39 5.34 3.71
CA LEU A 81 12.80 4.03 3.43
C LEU A 81 13.86 3.01 3.05
N THR A 82 14.74 3.35 2.13
CA THR A 82 15.79 2.43 1.68
C THR A 82 16.86 2.20 2.74
N ALA A 83 16.99 3.11 3.71
CA ALA A 83 17.88 2.93 4.84
C ALA A 83 17.38 1.86 5.83
N LEU A 84 16.07 1.57 5.84
CA LEU A 84 15.52 0.52 6.70
C LEU A 84 15.97 -0.87 6.28
N SER A 85 16.14 -1.09 4.97
CA SER A 85 16.67 -2.35 4.44
C SER A 85 17.16 -2.10 3.02
N HIS A 86 18.36 -2.59 2.70
CA HIS A 86 18.91 -2.46 1.34
C HIS A 86 18.06 -3.19 0.29
N VAL A 87 17.27 -4.18 0.71
CA VAL A 87 16.38 -4.91 -0.19
C VAL A 87 15.31 -3.98 -0.78
N TYR A 88 14.88 -2.99 -0.03
CA TYR A 88 13.82 -2.08 -0.48
C TYR A 88 14.23 -1.27 -1.71
N ALA A 89 15.52 -0.96 -1.85
CA ALA A 89 16.00 -0.24 -3.03
C ALA A 89 15.83 -1.05 -4.32
N GLN A 90 15.62 -2.37 -4.22
CA GLN A 90 15.45 -3.25 -5.37
C GLN A 90 13.98 -3.42 -5.79
N PHE A 91 13.04 -2.92 -4.99
CA PHE A 91 11.62 -3.09 -5.29
C PHE A 91 11.20 -2.19 -6.46
N PRO A 92 10.44 -2.72 -7.44
CA PRO A 92 9.99 -1.91 -8.58
C PRO A 92 9.20 -0.66 -8.17
N ALA A 93 8.38 -0.75 -7.12
CA ALA A 93 7.61 0.39 -6.64
C ALA A 93 8.51 1.53 -6.15
N VAL A 94 9.67 1.21 -5.57
CA VAL A 94 10.66 2.21 -5.15
C VAL A 94 11.34 2.84 -6.37
N HIS A 95 11.74 2.03 -7.34
CA HIS A 95 12.35 2.54 -8.58
C HIS A 95 11.43 3.47 -9.36
N SER A 96 10.14 3.15 -9.38
CA SER A 96 9.14 3.90 -10.12
C SER A 96 8.55 5.06 -9.32
N HIS A 97 8.97 5.26 -8.08
CA HIS A 97 8.41 6.26 -7.17
C HIS A 97 6.89 6.10 -7.00
N ARG A 98 6.46 4.86 -6.81
CA ARG A 98 5.05 4.52 -6.59
C ARG A 98 4.83 3.98 -5.18
N VAL A 99 5.45 4.60 -4.21
CA VAL A 99 5.24 4.33 -2.79
C VAL A 99 4.35 5.42 -2.21
N TRP A 100 3.27 5.02 -1.56
CA TRP A 100 2.30 5.93 -0.95
C TRP A 100 2.24 5.66 0.55
N VAL A 101 2.00 6.70 1.33
CA VAL A 101 1.94 6.59 2.78
C VAL A 101 0.64 7.16 3.33
N CYS A 102 0.18 6.59 4.43
CA CYS A 102 -0.95 7.11 5.19
C CYS A 102 -0.49 7.30 6.64
N PRO A 103 -0.22 8.55 7.05
CA PRO A 103 0.21 8.83 8.42
C PRO A 103 -1.00 8.84 9.36
N THR A 104 -1.34 7.68 9.91
CA THR A 104 -2.57 7.49 10.69
C THR A 104 -2.62 8.32 11.97
N MET A 105 -1.48 8.86 12.41
CA MET A 105 -1.43 9.78 13.55
C MET A 105 -1.70 11.23 13.16
N GLN A 106 -1.63 11.57 11.88
CA GLN A 106 -1.80 12.93 11.37
C GLN A 106 -3.11 13.11 10.61
N VAL A 107 -3.67 12.03 10.07
CA VAL A 107 -4.94 12.06 9.33
C VAL A 107 -5.95 11.16 10.05
N PRO A 108 -7.24 11.52 10.01
CA PRO A 108 -8.26 10.75 10.75
C PRO A 108 -8.70 9.51 9.97
N TYR A 109 -7.75 8.62 9.65
CA TYR A 109 -8.02 7.45 8.82
C TYR A 109 -9.05 6.53 9.47
N TYR A 110 -8.76 6.08 10.70
CA TYR A 110 -9.63 5.10 11.37
C TYR A 110 -10.97 5.72 11.82
N GLU A 111 -10.99 7.02 12.08
CA GLU A 111 -12.18 7.72 12.52
C GLU A 111 -13.12 8.05 11.36
N HIS A 112 -12.58 8.35 10.18
CA HIS A 112 -13.37 8.82 9.04
C HIS A 112 -13.74 7.73 8.04
N THR A 113 -12.85 6.77 7.77
CA THR A 113 -13.07 5.83 6.67
C THR A 113 -14.35 5.00 6.81
N PRO A 114 -14.80 4.61 8.02
CA PRO A 114 -16.08 3.91 8.13
C PRO A 114 -17.28 4.73 7.66
N PHE A 115 -17.17 6.07 7.70
CA PHE A 115 -18.24 6.97 7.30
C PHE A 115 -18.05 7.57 5.91
N ALA A 116 -16.93 7.28 5.26
CA ALA A 116 -16.62 7.83 3.94
C ALA A 116 -15.99 6.77 3.02
N PRO A 117 -16.68 5.63 2.80
CA PRO A 117 -16.11 4.55 2.00
C PRO A 117 -15.86 4.95 0.54
N THR A 118 -16.66 5.86 -0.01
CA THR A 118 -16.46 6.35 -1.37
C THR A 118 -15.16 7.14 -1.51
N GLN A 119 -14.83 7.97 -0.52
CA GLN A 119 -13.57 8.70 -0.52
C GLN A 119 -12.38 7.75 -0.44
N LEU A 120 -12.46 6.75 0.42
CA LEU A 120 -11.40 5.77 0.55
C LEU A 120 -11.18 4.99 -0.74
N LEU A 121 -12.24 4.50 -1.35
CA LEU A 121 -12.15 3.78 -2.63
C LEU A 121 -11.56 4.66 -3.72
N ARG A 122 -11.96 5.93 -3.77
CA ARG A 122 -11.44 6.87 -4.76
C ARG A 122 -9.92 7.06 -4.61
N GLU A 123 -9.44 7.22 -3.39
CA GLU A 123 -8.00 7.36 -3.16
C GLU A 123 -7.24 6.11 -3.59
N TRP A 124 -7.78 4.93 -3.32
CA TRP A 124 -7.17 3.68 -3.77
C TRP A 124 -7.12 3.62 -5.29
N CYS A 125 -8.19 3.99 -5.98
CA CYS A 125 -8.19 4.04 -7.44
C CYS A 125 -7.12 5.00 -7.98
N ILE A 126 -6.93 6.14 -7.34
CA ILE A 126 -5.91 7.10 -7.74
C ILE A 126 -4.52 6.52 -7.53
N MET A 127 -4.26 5.91 -6.37
CA MET A 127 -2.97 5.30 -6.07
C MET A 127 -2.62 4.17 -7.04
N LEU A 128 -3.62 3.41 -7.47
CA LEU A 128 -3.42 2.30 -8.39
C LEU A 128 -3.40 2.74 -9.85
N GLY A 129 -3.72 4.01 -10.13
CA GLY A 129 -3.76 4.52 -11.50
C GLY A 129 -4.99 4.12 -12.29
N THR A 130 -6.05 3.65 -11.63
CA THR A 130 -7.31 3.26 -12.29
C THR A 130 -8.28 4.44 -12.39
N LEU A 131 -7.99 5.55 -11.71
CA LEU A 131 -8.64 6.84 -11.92
C LEU A 131 -7.57 7.90 -12.15
N PRO A 132 -7.81 8.83 -13.08
CA PRO A 132 -6.83 9.90 -13.28
C PRO A 132 -6.83 10.87 -12.11
N VAL A 133 -5.65 11.41 -11.79
CA VAL A 133 -5.52 12.52 -10.84
C VAL A 133 -5.84 13.80 -11.62
N ASP A 134 -6.79 14.57 -11.12
CA ASP A 134 -7.11 15.87 -11.70
C ASP A 134 -7.08 16.97 -10.64
N ALA A 135 -7.27 18.20 -11.06
CA ALA A 135 -7.16 19.36 -10.17
C ALA A 135 -8.27 19.41 -9.10
N THR A 136 -9.35 18.67 -9.31
CA THR A 136 -10.48 18.64 -8.35
C THR A 136 -10.35 17.51 -7.34
N THR A 137 -9.42 16.57 -7.57
CA THR A 137 -9.26 15.41 -6.72
C THR A 137 -8.42 15.77 -5.51
N SER A 138 -8.97 15.52 -4.32
CA SER A 138 -8.30 15.78 -3.05
C SER A 138 -8.06 14.48 -2.31
N LEU A 139 -6.79 14.19 -2.01
CA LEU A 139 -6.42 13.05 -1.18
C LEU A 139 -6.44 13.46 0.27
N ARG A 140 -7.16 12.72 1.11
CA ARG A 140 -7.30 13.02 2.55
C ARG A 140 -6.43 12.13 3.42
N TYR A 141 -6.20 10.89 3.00
CA TYR A 141 -5.54 9.90 3.85
C TYR A 141 -4.15 9.55 3.35
N PHE A 142 -4.00 9.46 2.05
CA PHE A 142 -2.76 8.98 1.44
C PHE A 142 -2.04 10.12 0.73
N HIS A 143 -0.72 10.07 0.74
CA HIS A 143 0.07 10.97 -0.08
C HIS A 143 1.29 10.20 -0.62
N PRO A 144 1.86 10.66 -1.75
CA PRO A 144 3.08 10.03 -2.26
C PRO A 144 4.21 10.21 -1.25
N LEU A 145 5.06 9.18 -1.12
CA LEU A 145 6.24 9.31 -0.30
C LEU A 145 7.15 10.38 -0.91
N PRO A 146 7.60 11.38 -0.14
CA PRO A 146 8.49 12.41 -0.66
C PRO A 146 9.80 11.84 -1.18
N ARG A 147 10.28 12.38 -2.30
CA ARG A 147 11.55 11.95 -2.89
C ARG A 147 12.76 12.43 -2.08
N HIS A 148 12.57 13.55 -1.39
CA HIS A 148 13.66 14.16 -0.61
C HIS A 148 13.23 14.49 0.81
#